data_46512f44dfcd15f2b624abe03973cf2c
#
_entry.id   46512f44dfcd15f2b624abe03973cf2c
#
_cell.length_a   1.000
_cell.length_b   1.000
_cell.length_c   1.000
_cell.angle_alpha   90.00
_cell.angle_beta   90.00
_cell.angle_gamma   90.00
#
_symmetry.space_group_name_H-M   'P 1'
#
loop_
_entity.id
_entity.type
_entity.pdbx_description
1 polymer ?
#
loop_
_entity_poly.entity_id
_entity_poly.type
_entity_poly.pdbx_seq_one_letter_code
_entity_poly.pdbx_strand_id
1 'polypeptide(L)'
;LLHLDCITASGRTLGEELDDIRGEADGRVIYPVETPLTKSGGVVGLQGNLAPEGAIVKVAGMSEAEQVFTGPARVFDCEEDAFEAVKQRAYAEGEVIVIRNEGPAGGPGMREMLATTAALSGQGMGKKVALITDGRFSGATRGFCVGHVGPEAAHGGPIALLRNGDRITLNALTGEISVALSDEELARRRAEWKGPRKTQYTSGVLHKYAKLVGGARWGAVTHPGGKAESHVYMDQ
;
A
#
# COMPACT_ATOMS: atom_id res chain seq x y z
N LEU A 1 -1.87 26.02 5.38
CA LEU A 1 -1.68 24.66 4.84
C LEU A 1 -0.26 24.44 4.29
N LEU A 2 0.48 25.48 4.01
CA LEU A 2 1.81 25.43 3.40
C LEU A 2 2.87 25.92 4.39
N HIS A 3 4.07 25.35 4.31
CA HIS A 3 5.26 25.82 5.02
C HIS A 3 5.88 26.94 4.18
N LEU A 4 5.57 28.18 4.51
CA LEU A 4 5.95 29.34 3.73
C LEU A 4 7.44 29.69 3.78
N ASP A 5 8.14 29.15 4.76
CA ASP A 5 9.58 29.29 4.98
C ASP A 5 10.46 28.33 4.15
N CYS A 6 9.83 27.34 3.47
CA CYS A 6 10.55 26.42 2.60
C CYS A 6 11.16 27.14 1.40
N ILE A 7 12.42 26.79 1.09
CA ILE A 7 13.14 27.32 -0.09
C ILE A 7 12.66 26.61 -1.35
N THR A 8 12.36 27.38 -2.37
CA THR A 8 11.99 26.90 -3.72
C THR A 8 13.22 26.80 -4.63
N ALA A 9 13.03 26.27 -5.83
CA ALA A 9 14.09 26.14 -6.83
C ALA A 9 14.65 27.50 -7.31
N SER A 10 13.93 28.60 -7.11
CA SER A 10 14.39 29.94 -7.43
C SER A 10 15.38 30.49 -6.39
N GLY A 11 15.54 29.83 -5.24
CA GLY A 11 16.30 30.32 -4.10
C GLY A 11 15.50 31.25 -3.17
N ARG A 12 14.25 31.55 -3.49
CA ARG A 12 13.31 32.31 -2.64
C ARG A 12 12.52 31.37 -1.75
N THR A 13 11.93 31.91 -0.70
CA THR A 13 10.96 31.13 0.10
C THR A 13 9.65 30.96 -0.67
N LEU A 14 8.87 29.91 -0.31
CA LEU A 14 7.54 29.71 -0.88
C LEU A 14 6.62 30.91 -0.61
N GLY A 15 6.73 31.54 0.57
CA GLY A 15 5.98 32.75 0.89
C GLY A 15 6.25 33.89 -0.08
N GLU A 16 7.54 34.19 -0.33
CA GLU A 16 7.95 35.21 -1.29
C GLU A 16 7.47 34.92 -2.73
N GLU A 17 7.44 33.66 -3.13
CA GLU A 17 6.89 33.27 -4.44
C GLU A 17 5.37 33.51 -4.51
N LEU A 18 4.65 33.18 -3.43
CA LEU A 18 3.21 33.34 -3.37
C LEU A 18 2.79 34.83 -3.33
N ASP A 19 3.60 35.73 -2.77
CA ASP A 19 3.33 37.17 -2.75
C ASP A 19 3.24 37.77 -4.15
N ASP A 20 3.91 37.15 -5.12
CA ASP A 20 3.87 37.56 -6.52
C ASP A 20 2.66 37.04 -7.29
N ILE A 21 1.92 36.08 -6.73
CA ILE A 21 0.74 35.50 -7.36
C ILE A 21 -0.46 36.44 -7.17
N ARG A 22 -1.01 36.90 -8.29
CA ARG A 22 -2.21 37.74 -8.32
C ARG A 22 -3.40 36.89 -8.74
N GLY A 23 -4.42 36.82 -7.90
CA GLY A 23 -5.67 36.15 -8.17
C GLY A 23 -6.17 35.32 -7.00
N GLU A 24 -7.46 35.11 -6.98
CA GLU A 24 -8.12 34.28 -6.00
C GLU A 24 -8.53 32.93 -6.62
N ALA A 25 -8.78 31.93 -5.79
CA ALA A 25 -9.29 30.64 -6.22
C ALA A 25 -10.67 30.86 -6.88
N ASP A 26 -10.82 30.47 -8.15
CA ASP A 26 -12.02 30.71 -8.97
C ASP A 26 -13.15 29.69 -8.72
N GLY A 27 -12.89 28.67 -7.93
CA GLY A 27 -13.84 27.57 -7.66
C GLY A 27 -14.13 26.65 -8.85
N ARG A 28 -13.38 26.79 -9.95
CA ARG A 28 -13.53 25.99 -11.17
C ARG A 28 -12.30 25.14 -11.47
N VAL A 29 -11.13 25.72 -11.34
CA VAL A 29 -9.84 25.07 -11.55
C VAL A 29 -9.12 24.91 -10.20
N ILE A 30 -9.09 25.99 -9.42
CA ILE A 30 -8.53 26.01 -8.06
C ILE A 30 -9.69 26.24 -7.09
N TYR A 31 -9.90 25.29 -6.20
CA TYR A 31 -10.96 25.33 -5.20
C TYR A 31 -10.47 26.02 -3.92
N PRO A 32 -11.26 26.91 -3.32
CA PRO A 32 -10.98 27.45 -1.99
C PRO A 32 -10.96 26.35 -0.93
N VAL A 33 -10.23 26.58 0.16
CA VAL A 33 -10.15 25.62 1.27
C VAL A 33 -11.52 25.35 1.91
N GLU A 34 -12.38 26.36 1.91
CA GLU A 34 -13.72 26.30 2.48
C GLU A 34 -14.68 25.45 1.65
N THR A 35 -14.43 25.35 0.35
CA THR A 35 -15.26 24.60 -0.60
C THR A 35 -14.41 23.69 -1.48
N PRO A 36 -13.71 22.71 -0.89
CA PRO A 36 -12.81 21.83 -1.63
C PRO A 36 -13.59 20.91 -2.57
N LEU A 37 -12.94 20.44 -3.64
CA LEU A 37 -13.51 19.43 -4.54
C LEU A 37 -13.90 18.13 -3.81
N THR A 38 -13.11 17.75 -2.81
CA THR A 38 -13.38 16.62 -1.90
C THR A 38 -13.00 17.03 -0.48
N LYS A 39 -13.75 16.52 0.52
CA LYS A 39 -13.49 16.81 1.93
C LYS A 39 -12.19 16.16 2.46
N SER A 40 -11.73 15.11 1.80
CA SER A 40 -10.49 14.38 2.14
C SER A 40 -9.62 14.24 0.90
N GLY A 41 -8.34 13.91 1.09
CA GLY A 41 -7.46 13.55 -0.01
C GLY A 41 -7.91 12.29 -0.74
N GLY A 42 -7.39 12.08 -1.96
CA GLY A 42 -7.70 10.88 -2.76
C GLY A 42 -7.00 9.60 -2.29
N VAL A 43 -6.23 9.67 -1.18
CA VAL A 43 -5.47 8.56 -0.60
C VAL A 43 -5.70 8.54 0.90
N VAL A 44 -5.97 7.36 1.46
CA VAL A 44 -6.21 7.15 2.90
C VAL A 44 -5.23 6.12 3.44
N GLY A 45 -4.65 6.41 4.61
CA GLY A 45 -3.90 5.44 5.40
C GLY A 45 -4.85 4.54 6.19
N LEU A 46 -4.61 3.23 6.14
CA LEU A 46 -5.35 2.25 6.93
C LEU A 46 -4.43 1.65 8.00
N GLN A 47 -4.98 1.29 9.15
CA GLN A 47 -4.26 0.62 10.23
C GLN A 47 -5.18 -0.37 10.96
N GLY A 48 -4.59 -1.43 11.53
CA GLY A 48 -5.31 -2.44 12.30
C GLY A 48 -4.47 -3.69 12.53
N ASN A 49 -5.08 -4.74 13.05
CA ASN A 49 -4.38 -5.98 13.37
C ASN A 49 -3.79 -6.69 12.14
N LEU A 50 -4.31 -6.40 10.94
CA LEU A 50 -3.78 -6.93 9.69
C LEU A 50 -2.61 -6.08 9.14
N ALA A 51 -2.59 -4.78 9.43
CA ALA A 51 -1.53 -3.86 9.02
C ALA A 51 -1.12 -2.94 10.18
N PRO A 52 -0.42 -3.44 11.20
CA PRO A 52 -0.01 -2.63 12.36
C PRO A 52 0.97 -1.51 11.99
N GLU A 53 1.73 -1.64 10.93
CA GLU A 53 2.58 -0.58 10.37
C GLU A 53 1.87 0.30 9.35
N GLY A 54 0.62 -0.01 9.06
CA GLY A 54 -0.22 0.73 8.13
C GLY A 54 -0.31 0.11 6.75
N ALA A 55 -1.23 0.63 5.96
CA ALA A 55 -1.44 0.32 4.55
C ALA A 55 -2.01 1.56 3.85
N ILE A 56 -2.03 1.57 2.53
CA ILE A 56 -2.47 2.72 1.74
C ILE A 56 -3.56 2.29 0.76
N VAL A 57 -4.65 3.04 0.72
CA VAL A 57 -5.72 2.87 -0.27
C VAL A 57 -5.96 4.17 -1.04
N LYS A 58 -6.17 4.05 -2.33
CA LYS A 58 -6.64 5.15 -3.17
C LYS A 58 -8.17 5.13 -3.17
N VAL A 59 -8.77 6.21 -2.68
CA VAL A 59 -10.23 6.38 -2.63
C VAL A 59 -10.77 7.37 -3.68
N ALA A 60 -9.88 8.03 -4.44
CA ALA A 60 -10.28 8.93 -5.50
C ALA A 60 -11.20 8.25 -6.51
N GLY A 61 -12.40 8.80 -6.70
CA GLY A 61 -13.42 8.25 -7.60
C GLY A 61 -14.26 7.11 -7.01
N MET A 62 -14.11 6.80 -5.72
CA MET A 62 -14.99 5.88 -4.99
C MET A 62 -16.08 6.65 -4.25
N SER A 63 -17.33 6.17 -4.31
CA SER A 63 -18.38 6.65 -3.43
C SER A 63 -18.15 6.18 -1.98
N GLU A 64 -18.79 6.81 -1.00
CA GLU A 64 -18.67 6.41 0.41
C GLU A 64 -19.05 4.92 0.63
N ALA A 65 -20.08 4.45 -0.06
CA ALA A 65 -20.51 3.04 0.01
C ALA A 65 -19.45 2.07 -0.53
N GLU A 66 -18.63 2.50 -1.46
CA GLU A 66 -17.54 1.70 -2.03
C GLU A 66 -16.28 1.71 -1.14
N GLN A 67 -16.23 2.56 -0.13
CA GLN A 67 -15.08 2.71 0.78
C GLN A 67 -15.12 1.75 1.98
N VAL A 68 -16.09 0.84 2.02
CA VAL A 68 -16.17 -0.22 3.03
C VAL A 68 -16.34 -1.56 2.33
N PHE A 69 -15.50 -2.53 2.68
CA PHE A 69 -15.57 -3.88 2.12
C PHE A 69 -15.26 -4.91 3.19
N THR A 70 -16.05 -5.98 3.24
CA THR A 70 -15.79 -7.11 4.14
C THR A 70 -16.01 -8.41 3.38
N GLY A 71 -15.02 -9.29 3.39
CA GLY A 71 -15.11 -10.56 2.67
C GLY A 71 -14.10 -11.61 3.12
N PRO A 72 -14.27 -12.85 2.67
CA PRO A 72 -13.31 -13.91 2.92
C PRO A 72 -12.05 -13.70 2.07
N ALA A 73 -10.89 -13.98 2.65
CA ALA A 73 -9.61 -13.94 1.96
C ALA A 73 -9.47 -15.04 0.92
N ARG A 74 -8.93 -14.70 -0.24
CA ARG A 74 -8.36 -15.61 -1.23
C ARG A 74 -6.88 -15.30 -1.37
N VAL A 75 -6.02 -16.15 -0.82
CA VAL A 75 -4.59 -15.87 -0.61
C VAL A 75 -3.74 -16.46 -1.71
N PHE A 76 -2.82 -15.62 -2.24
CA PHE A 76 -1.82 -15.99 -3.23
C PHE A 76 -0.44 -15.54 -2.76
N ASP A 77 0.58 -16.37 -3.00
CA ASP A 77 1.96 -16.10 -2.59
C ASP A 77 2.76 -15.27 -3.61
N CYS A 78 2.15 -14.91 -4.73
CA CYS A 78 2.70 -14.01 -5.74
C CYS A 78 1.60 -13.50 -6.70
N GLU A 79 1.93 -12.46 -7.47
CA GLU A 79 1.01 -11.92 -8.47
C GLU A 79 0.68 -12.91 -9.59
N GLU A 80 1.64 -13.71 -10.04
CA GLU A 80 1.44 -14.66 -11.14
C GLU A 80 0.33 -15.66 -10.84
N ASP A 81 0.32 -16.22 -9.63
CA ASP A 81 -0.70 -17.17 -9.21
C ASP A 81 -2.08 -16.49 -9.09
N ALA A 82 -2.11 -15.26 -8.58
CA ALA A 82 -3.32 -14.46 -8.50
C ALA A 82 -3.85 -14.11 -9.90
N PHE A 83 -2.97 -13.69 -10.81
CA PHE A 83 -3.35 -13.35 -12.19
C PHE A 83 -3.91 -14.57 -12.93
N GLU A 84 -3.28 -15.74 -12.80
CA GLU A 84 -3.79 -16.96 -13.44
C GLU A 84 -5.15 -17.36 -12.87
N ALA A 85 -5.35 -17.28 -11.55
CA ALA A 85 -6.64 -17.51 -10.93
C ALA A 85 -7.71 -16.52 -11.44
N VAL A 86 -7.37 -15.25 -11.59
CA VAL A 86 -8.27 -14.23 -12.15
C VAL A 86 -8.59 -14.53 -13.60
N LYS A 87 -7.61 -14.90 -14.41
CA LYS A 87 -7.79 -15.30 -15.80
C LYS A 87 -8.80 -16.45 -15.94
N GLN A 88 -8.67 -17.45 -15.09
CA GLN A 88 -9.54 -18.63 -15.05
C GLN A 88 -10.88 -18.39 -14.30
N ARG A 89 -11.11 -17.18 -13.78
CA ARG A 89 -12.25 -16.85 -12.91
C ARG A 89 -12.36 -17.77 -11.68
N ALA A 90 -11.24 -18.23 -11.15
CA ALA A 90 -11.15 -19.09 -9.97
C ALA A 90 -11.21 -18.31 -8.66
N TYR A 91 -12.14 -17.37 -8.58
CA TYR A 91 -12.47 -16.54 -7.42
C TYR A 91 -13.96 -16.22 -7.41
N ALA A 92 -14.49 -15.74 -6.29
CA ALA A 92 -15.89 -15.41 -6.13
C ALA A 92 -16.12 -13.91 -5.88
N GLU A 93 -17.32 -13.43 -6.22
CA GLU A 93 -17.78 -12.10 -5.82
C GLU A 93 -17.80 -12.01 -4.28
N GLY A 94 -17.37 -10.87 -3.74
CA GLY A 94 -17.31 -10.65 -2.30
C GLY A 94 -16.00 -11.11 -1.64
N GLU A 95 -15.07 -11.75 -2.37
CA GLU A 95 -13.75 -12.12 -1.82
C GLU A 95 -12.80 -10.92 -1.74
N VAL A 96 -11.88 -11.00 -0.78
CA VAL A 96 -10.69 -10.16 -0.71
C VAL A 96 -9.50 -10.95 -1.26
N ILE A 97 -9.03 -10.58 -2.43
CA ILE A 97 -7.84 -11.20 -3.05
C ILE A 97 -6.61 -10.66 -2.33
N VAL A 98 -5.82 -11.55 -1.76
CA VAL A 98 -4.61 -11.25 -1.00
C VAL A 98 -3.41 -11.70 -1.84
N ILE A 99 -2.55 -10.77 -2.21
CA ILE A 99 -1.31 -11.04 -2.94
C ILE A 99 -0.16 -10.64 -2.03
N ARG A 100 0.62 -11.60 -1.55
CA ARG A 100 1.69 -11.37 -0.59
C ARG A 100 3.06 -11.77 -1.15
N ASN A 101 4.14 -11.39 -0.43
CA ASN A 101 5.54 -11.50 -0.83
C ASN A 101 5.89 -10.64 -2.05
N GLU A 102 5.22 -9.51 -2.23
CA GLU A 102 5.45 -8.52 -3.28
C GLU A 102 5.95 -7.18 -2.71
N GLY A 103 6.21 -7.14 -1.41
CA GLY A 103 6.82 -5.99 -0.73
C GLY A 103 8.30 -5.79 -1.08
N PRO A 104 8.96 -4.78 -0.48
CA PRO A 104 10.35 -4.44 -0.78
C PRO A 104 11.32 -5.60 -0.69
N ALA A 105 11.21 -6.45 0.33
CA ALA A 105 12.10 -7.60 0.53
C ALA A 105 11.57 -8.87 -0.16
N GLY A 106 10.26 -9.11 -0.12
CA GLY A 106 9.64 -10.30 -0.70
C GLY A 106 9.63 -10.28 -2.23
N GLY A 107 9.29 -9.14 -2.82
CA GLY A 107 9.30 -8.87 -4.26
C GLY A 107 10.25 -7.73 -4.61
N PRO A 108 11.59 -7.94 -4.57
CA PRO A 108 12.54 -6.87 -4.75
C PRO A 108 12.36 -6.14 -6.07
N GLY A 109 12.27 -4.80 -5.97
CA GLY A 109 11.84 -3.93 -7.05
C GLY A 109 10.37 -3.54 -6.95
N MET A 110 9.56 -4.23 -6.13
CA MET A 110 8.19 -3.88 -5.75
C MET A 110 7.36 -3.44 -6.96
N ARG A 111 7.19 -4.34 -7.92
CA ARG A 111 6.48 -4.07 -9.18
C ARG A 111 4.99 -3.74 -8.93
N GLU A 112 4.40 -3.01 -9.85
CA GLU A 112 2.97 -2.72 -9.85
C GLU A 112 2.17 -3.90 -10.40
N MET A 113 1.07 -4.26 -9.75
CA MET A 113 0.21 -5.39 -10.11
C MET A 113 -0.87 -5.01 -11.13
N LEU A 114 -0.44 -4.50 -12.29
CA LEU A 114 -1.33 -3.99 -13.33
C LEU A 114 -2.12 -5.10 -14.03
N ALA A 115 -1.51 -6.26 -14.26
CA ALA A 115 -2.13 -7.36 -14.98
C ALA A 115 -3.37 -7.88 -14.26
N THR A 116 -3.24 -8.16 -12.97
CA THR A 116 -4.33 -8.68 -12.12
C THR A 116 -5.47 -7.67 -12.01
N THR A 117 -5.17 -6.39 -11.74
CA THR A 117 -6.20 -5.35 -11.61
C THR A 117 -6.90 -5.03 -12.92
N ALA A 118 -6.17 -5.03 -14.04
CA ALA A 118 -6.75 -4.83 -15.38
C ALA A 118 -7.68 -6.00 -15.76
N ALA A 119 -7.28 -7.23 -15.49
CA ALA A 119 -8.10 -8.42 -15.75
C ALA A 119 -9.41 -8.39 -14.94
N LEU A 120 -9.38 -8.07 -13.65
CA LEU A 120 -10.57 -7.91 -12.80
C LEU A 120 -11.48 -6.81 -13.32
N SER A 121 -10.92 -5.68 -13.70
CA SER A 121 -11.66 -4.56 -14.27
C SER A 121 -12.32 -4.94 -15.60
N GLY A 122 -11.59 -5.62 -16.48
CA GLY A 122 -12.09 -6.13 -17.77
C GLY A 122 -13.20 -7.18 -17.61
N GLN A 123 -13.21 -7.91 -16.50
CA GLN A 123 -14.26 -8.87 -16.16
C GLN A 123 -15.48 -8.23 -15.47
N GLY A 124 -15.48 -6.92 -15.22
CA GLY A 124 -16.55 -6.22 -14.51
C GLY A 124 -16.55 -6.48 -12.98
N MET A 125 -15.45 -6.99 -12.44
CA MET A 125 -15.35 -7.40 -11.03
C MET A 125 -14.68 -6.35 -10.13
N GLY A 126 -14.20 -5.25 -10.69
CA GLY A 126 -13.42 -4.25 -9.95
C GLY A 126 -14.13 -3.57 -8.76
N LYS A 127 -15.47 -3.65 -8.68
CA LYS A 127 -16.27 -3.18 -7.52
C LYS A 127 -16.84 -4.33 -6.68
N LYS A 128 -16.62 -5.56 -7.09
CA LYS A 128 -17.22 -6.76 -6.50
C LYS A 128 -16.25 -7.58 -5.69
N VAL A 129 -14.97 -7.31 -5.83
CA VAL A 129 -13.89 -7.87 -5.05
C VAL A 129 -12.97 -6.76 -4.56
N ALA A 130 -12.29 -6.98 -3.45
CA ALA A 130 -11.20 -6.11 -3.02
C ALA A 130 -9.85 -6.82 -3.20
N LEU A 131 -8.77 -6.04 -3.31
CA LEU A 131 -7.41 -6.55 -3.35
C LEU A 131 -6.58 -5.95 -2.23
N ILE A 132 -5.77 -6.77 -1.58
CA ILE A 132 -4.74 -6.28 -0.66
C ILE A 132 -3.39 -6.89 -1.00
N THR A 133 -2.32 -6.13 -0.79
CA THR A 133 -0.95 -6.59 -1.02
C THR A 133 0.05 -5.89 -0.11
N ASP A 134 1.12 -6.56 0.23
CA ASP A 134 2.30 -5.93 0.82
C ASP A 134 3.19 -5.23 -0.23
N GLY A 135 2.91 -5.45 -1.52
CA GLY A 135 3.43 -4.70 -2.65
C GLY A 135 2.68 -3.40 -2.92
N ARG A 136 2.58 -2.99 -4.18
CA ARG A 136 1.93 -1.73 -4.56
C ARG A 136 1.02 -1.88 -5.77
N PHE A 137 0.09 -0.94 -5.90
CA PHE A 137 -0.76 -0.76 -7.08
C PHE A 137 -0.43 0.55 -7.79
N SER A 138 -0.71 0.58 -9.10
CA SER A 138 -0.61 1.81 -9.90
C SER A 138 -1.65 2.85 -9.46
N GLY A 139 -1.32 4.12 -9.64
CA GLY A 139 -2.27 5.23 -9.48
C GLY A 139 -3.48 5.16 -10.42
N ALA A 140 -3.38 4.43 -11.54
CA ALA A 140 -4.49 4.20 -12.47
C ALA A 140 -5.41 3.03 -12.07
N THR A 141 -5.05 2.24 -11.06
CA THR A 141 -5.83 1.10 -10.56
C THR A 141 -7.21 1.56 -10.09
N ARG A 142 -8.22 0.77 -10.42
CA ARG A 142 -9.62 0.99 -10.03
C ARG A 142 -10.08 -0.13 -9.08
N GLY A 143 -11.09 0.17 -8.26
CA GLY A 143 -11.62 -0.74 -7.24
C GLY A 143 -10.95 -0.55 -5.89
N PHE A 144 -11.37 -1.32 -4.89
CA PHE A 144 -10.83 -1.23 -3.55
C PHE A 144 -9.51 -1.99 -3.47
N CYS A 145 -8.41 -1.31 -3.78
CA CYS A 145 -7.06 -1.89 -3.79
C CYS A 145 -6.20 -1.22 -2.72
N VAL A 146 -5.75 -2.03 -1.77
CA VAL A 146 -4.93 -1.62 -0.62
C VAL A 146 -3.51 -2.14 -0.82
N GLY A 147 -2.55 -1.24 -0.97
CA GLY A 147 -1.13 -1.55 -1.06
C GLY A 147 -0.36 -1.26 0.21
N HIS A 148 0.90 -1.61 0.21
CA HIS A 148 1.84 -1.34 1.30
C HIS A 148 1.38 -1.89 2.66
N VAL A 149 0.67 -3.05 2.66
CA VAL A 149 0.24 -3.70 3.91
C VAL A 149 1.48 -4.07 4.71
N GLY A 150 1.67 -3.39 5.81
CA GLY A 150 2.90 -3.50 6.62
C GLY A 150 2.67 -3.99 8.05
N PRO A 151 3.65 -4.79 8.59
CA PRO A 151 4.85 -5.32 7.93
C PRO A 151 4.55 -6.27 6.78
N GLU A 152 5.43 -6.28 5.76
CA GLU A 152 5.30 -7.21 4.62
C GLU A 152 5.43 -8.69 5.04
N ALA A 153 4.93 -9.59 4.20
CA ALA A 153 4.98 -11.04 4.48
C ALA A 153 6.42 -11.55 4.65
N ALA A 154 7.39 -11.03 3.89
CA ALA A 154 8.80 -11.41 4.02
C ALA A 154 9.40 -11.06 5.39
N HIS A 155 8.85 -10.07 6.08
CA HIS A 155 9.21 -9.70 7.45
C HIS A 155 8.29 -10.33 8.51
N GLY A 156 7.44 -11.29 8.12
CA GLY A 156 6.53 -11.98 9.02
C GLY A 156 5.35 -11.12 9.49
N GLY A 157 4.95 -10.12 8.71
CA GLY A 157 3.75 -9.33 8.98
C GLY A 157 2.48 -10.21 9.03
N PRO A 158 1.37 -9.72 9.60
CA PRO A 158 0.13 -10.49 9.71
C PRO A 158 -0.40 -11.00 8.36
N ILE A 159 -0.12 -10.30 7.27
CA ILE A 159 -0.48 -10.74 5.91
C ILE A 159 0.15 -12.10 5.54
N ALA A 160 1.33 -12.44 6.11
CA ALA A 160 1.97 -13.74 5.93
C ALA A 160 1.18 -14.89 6.57
N LEU A 161 0.36 -14.59 7.58
CA LEU A 161 -0.36 -15.55 8.38
C LEU A 161 -1.77 -15.85 7.86
N LEU A 162 -2.24 -15.07 6.89
CA LEU A 162 -3.57 -15.23 6.31
C LEU A 162 -3.73 -16.59 5.60
N ARG A 163 -4.95 -17.14 5.73
CA ARG A 163 -5.39 -18.35 5.05
C ARG A 163 -6.66 -18.07 4.27
N ASN A 164 -6.93 -18.89 3.25
CA ASN A 164 -8.19 -18.80 2.51
C ASN A 164 -9.38 -18.90 3.47
N GLY A 165 -10.36 -18.01 3.29
CA GLY A 165 -11.56 -17.94 4.12
C GLY A 165 -11.46 -17.02 5.34
N ASP A 166 -10.28 -16.53 5.73
CA ASP A 166 -10.15 -15.53 6.81
C ASP A 166 -10.96 -14.29 6.46
N ARG A 167 -11.78 -13.81 7.38
CA ARG A 167 -12.65 -12.66 7.14
C ARG A 167 -11.88 -11.37 7.35
N ILE A 168 -11.77 -10.57 6.29
CA ILE A 168 -11.05 -9.28 6.27
C ILE A 168 -12.07 -8.15 6.17
N THR A 169 -11.86 -7.09 6.94
CA THR A 169 -12.60 -5.83 6.86
C THR A 169 -11.65 -4.70 6.46
N LEU A 170 -12.07 -3.96 5.44
CA LEU A 170 -11.42 -2.77 4.92
C LEU A 170 -12.41 -1.62 5.04
N ASN A 171 -12.04 -0.56 5.75
CA ASN A 171 -12.88 0.61 5.92
C ASN A 171 -12.05 1.89 5.78
N ALA A 172 -12.12 2.51 4.61
CA ALA A 172 -11.39 3.74 4.33
C ALA A 172 -12.02 4.97 4.99
N LEU A 173 -13.28 4.91 5.43
CA LEU A 173 -13.94 6.00 6.16
C LEU A 173 -13.39 6.13 7.58
N THR A 174 -13.09 5.00 8.21
CA THR A 174 -12.53 4.96 9.59
C THR A 174 -11.01 4.75 9.60
N GLY A 175 -10.39 4.45 8.47
CA GLY A 175 -8.98 4.13 8.38
C GLY A 175 -8.62 2.73 8.90
N GLU A 176 -9.55 1.76 8.81
CA GLU A 176 -9.37 0.43 9.38
C GLU A 176 -8.99 -0.62 8.31
N ILE A 177 -8.06 -1.52 8.66
CA ILE A 177 -7.78 -2.77 7.97
C ILE A 177 -7.59 -3.88 9.01
N SER A 178 -8.52 -4.83 9.07
CA SER A 178 -8.52 -5.86 10.10
C SER A 178 -8.86 -7.24 9.55
N VAL A 179 -8.42 -8.26 10.27
CA VAL A 179 -8.82 -9.65 10.08
C VAL A 179 -9.50 -10.17 11.35
N ALA A 180 -10.59 -10.92 11.16
CA ALA A 180 -11.36 -11.49 12.27
C ALA A 180 -10.66 -12.72 12.88
N LEU A 181 -9.46 -12.53 13.39
CA LEU A 181 -8.67 -13.52 14.13
C LEU A 181 -8.32 -12.94 15.49
N SER A 182 -8.32 -13.80 16.52
CA SER A 182 -7.85 -13.40 17.83
C SER A 182 -6.32 -13.30 17.88
N ASP A 183 -5.80 -12.58 18.87
CA ASP A 183 -4.35 -12.45 19.05
C ASP A 183 -3.68 -13.81 19.32
N GLU A 184 -4.39 -14.73 20.01
CA GLU A 184 -3.91 -16.08 20.26
C GLU A 184 -3.81 -16.89 18.95
N GLU A 185 -4.79 -16.75 18.05
CA GLU A 185 -4.75 -17.41 16.74
C GLU A 185 -3.64 -16.84 15.87
N LEU A 186 -3.46 -15.52 15.87
CA LEU A 186 -2.34 -14.90 15.17
C LEU A 186 -0.99 -15.34 15.73
N ALA A 187 -0.86 -15.43 17.07
CA ALA A 187 0.36 -15.93 17.71
C ALA A 187 0.61 -17.40 17.38
N ARG A 188 -0.43 -18.24 17.37
CA ARG A 188 -0.33 -19.65 16.97
C ARG A 188 0.15 -19.79 15.53
N ARG A 189 -0.46 -19.05 14.59
CA ARG A 189 -0.06 -19.08 13.18
C ARG A 189 1.35 -18.55 12.97
N ARG A 190 1.77 -17.57 13.76
CA ARG A 190 3.14 -17.05 13.75
C ARG A 190 4.15 -18.11 14.20
N ALA A 191 3.82 -18.91 15.21
CA ALA A 191 4.66 -20.01 15.65
C ALA A 191 4.79 -21.13 14.58
N GLU A 192 3.76 -21.32 13.77
CA GLU A 192 3.71 -22.28 12.65
C GLU A 192 4.38 -21.74 11.37
N TRP A 193 4.62 -20.45 11.30
CA TRP A 193 5.16 -19.81 10.08
C TRP A 193 6.61 -20.22 9.84
N LYS A 194 6.88 -20.76 8.66
CA LYS A 194 8.18 -21.35 8.28
C LYS A 194 9.19 -20.34 7.71
N GLY A 195 8.89 -19.04 7.85
CA GLY A 195 9.68 -17.98 7.28
C GLY A 195 9.19 -17.52 5.90
N PRO A 196 9.85 -16.52 5.31
CA PRO A 196 9.43 -15.94 4.04
C PRO A 196 9.57 -16.93 2.88
N ARG A 197 8.77 -16.74 1.86
CA ARG A 197 8.95 -17.42 0.57
C ARG A 197 10.38 -17.17 0.07
N LYS A 198 11.02 -18.22 -0.43
CA LYS A 198 12.31 -18.07 -1.08
C LYS A 198 12.15 -17.22 -2.33
N THR A 199 12.86 -16.10 -2.37
CA THR A 199 12.91 -15.27 -3.58
C THR A 199 13.63 -16.01 -4.71
N GLN A 200 13.19 -15.78 -5.94
CA GLN A 200 13.87 -16.30 -7.13
C GLN A 200 15.20 -15.57 -7.43
N TYR A 201 15.47 -14.46 -6.76
CA TYR A 201 16.72 -13.70 -6.90
C TYR A 201 17.77 -14.26 -5.96
N THR A 202 18.63 -15.17 -6.48
CA THR A 202 19.67 -15.85 -5.71
C THR A 202 21.04 -15.19 -5.82
N SER A 203 21.19 -14.20 -6.70
CA SER A 203 22.44 -13.47 -6.94
C SER A 203 22.19 -12.06 -7.47
N GLY A 204 23.23 -11.26 -7.59
CA GLY A 204 23.17 -9.93 -8.20
C GLY A 204 22.61 -8.84 -7.27
N VAL A 205 22.25 -7.70 -7.86
CA VAL A 205 21.83 -6.50 -7.14
C VAL A 205 20.50 -6.70 -6.40
N LEU A 206 19.54 -7.38 -7.00
CA LEU A 206 18.23 -7.62 -6.36
C LEU A 206 18.36 -8.57 -5.16
N HIS A 207 19.29 -9.53 -5.20
CA HIS A 207 19.59 -10.35 -4.04
C HIS A 207 20.17 -9.54 -2.86
N LYS A 208 21.10 -8.62 -3.15
CA LYS A 208 21.63 -7.71 -2.12
C LYS A 208 20.54 -6.80 -1.58
N TYR A 209 19.74 -6.20 -2.47
CA TYR A 209 18.65 -5.33 -2.10
C TYR A 209 17.66 -6.02 -1.18
N ALA A 210 17.16 -7.20 -1.55
CA ALA A 210 16.22 -7.97 -0.74
C ALA A 210 16.73 -8.29 0.68
N LYS A 211 18.04 -8.41 0.86
CA LYS A 211 18.66 -8.66 2.16
C LYS A 211 18.85 -7.43 3.04
N LEU A 212 18.91 -6.25 2.43
CA LEU A 212 19.25 -5.02 3.13
C LEU A 212 18.07 -4.07 3.29
N VAL A 213 17.05 -4.20 2.43
CA VAL A 213 15.94 -3.27 2.40
C VAL A 213 15.05 -3.41 3.64
N GLY A 214 14.71 -2.26 4.20
CA GLY A 214 13.73 -2.14 5.28
C GLY A 214 12.29 -2.13 4.77
N GLY A 215 11.33 -2.13 5.70
CA GLY A 215 9.90 -2.09 5.38
C GLY A 215 9.48 -0.80 4.68
N ALA A 216 8.38 -0.88 3.92
CA ALA A 216 7.83 0.24 3.16
C ALA A 216 7.50 1.44 4.04
N ARG A 217 7.01 1.23 5.27
CA ARG A 217 6.73 2.29 6.25
C ARG A 217 7.94 3.19 6.50
N TRP A 218 9.14 2.62 6.46
CA TRP A 218 10.40 3.31 6.75
C TRP A 218 11.13 3.77 5.49
N GLY A 219 10.42 3.80 4.35
CA GLY A 219 10.92 4.30 3.08
C GLY A 219 11.62 3.26 2.21
N ALA A 220 11.58 1.96 2.60
CA ALA A 220 12.24 0.87 1.87
C ALA A 220 13.72 1.20 1.54
N VAL A 221 14.43 1.76 2.49
CA VAL A 221 15.84 2.11 2.38
C VAL A 221 16.74 0.92 2.71
N THR A 222 17.97 0.92 2.19
CA THR A 222 18.96 -0.16 2.39
C THR A 222 20.02 0.19 3.44
N HIS A 223 19.73 1.15 4.30
CA HIS A 223 20.56 1.60 5.42
C HIS A 223 19.70 1.72 6.70
N PRO A 224 20.31 1.89 7.89
CA PRO A 224 19.57 1.87 9.17
C PRO A 224 18.51 2.97 9.35
N GLY A 225 18.46 3.94 8.45
CA GLY A 225 17.47 5.05 8.50
C GLY A 225 18.12 6.38 8.89
N GLY A 226 17.72 7.44 8.18
CA GLY A 226 18.46 8.69 8.11
C GLY A 226 18.38 9.61 9.33
N LYS A 227 17.69 9.28 10.41
CA LYS A 227 17.61 10.17 11.58
C LYS A 227 18.89 10.25 12.42
N ALA A 228 19.82 9.34 12.24
CA ALA A 228 21.05 9.25 13.03
C ALA A 228 22.32 9.15 12.20
N GLU A 229 22.23 9.25 10.89
CA GLU A 229 23.44 9.23 10.05
C GLU A 229 24.12 10.60 10.11
N SER A 230 25.19 10.68 10.88
CA SER A 230 26.16 11.75 10.77
C SER A 230 27.42 11.20 10.09
N HIS A 231 27.68 11.67 8.90
CA HIS A 231 28.95 11.36 8.22
C HIS A 231 30.00 12.36 8.67
N VAL A 232 30.99 11.87 9.39
CA VAL A 232 32.20 12.66 9.67
C VAL A 232 33.22 12.30 8.60
N TYR A 233 33.42 13.17 7.65
CA TYR A 233 34.50 13.05 6.69
C TYR A 233 35.79 13.52 7.38
N MET A 234 36.74 12.60 7.53
CA MET A 234 38.06 12.88 8.09
C MET A 234 39.09 13.17 6.97
N ASP A 235 38.73 14.03 6.07
CA ASP A 235 39.63 14.48 5.01
C ASP A 235 40.03 15.93 5.23
N GLN A 236 40.82 16.11 6.28
CA GLN A 236 41.60 17.37 6.34
C GLN A 236 42.81 17.19 7.21
#